data_ba7ed9a5287c7656ad96e8c1af0014c1
#
_entry.id   ba7ed9a5287c7656ad96e8c1af0014c1
#
_cell.length_a   1.000
_cell.length_b   1.000
_cell.length_c   1.000
_cell.angle_alpha   90.00
_cell.angle_beta   90.00
_cell.angle_gamma   90.00
#
_symmetry.space_group_name_H-M   'P 1'
#
loop_
_entity.id
_entity.type
_entity.pdbx_description
1 polymer ?
#
loop_
_entity_poly.entity_id
_entity_poly.type
_entity_poly.pdbx_seq_one_letter_code
_entity_poly.pdbx_strand_id
1 'polypeptide(L)'
;DFARLRKENLAALQALNLQPEDFTRRGRHPALGVVTLAELLATWAVHDLTHVHQLSRVMAYQYRDAVGPWSAYLGVLQCTGHSAP
;
A
#
# COMPACT_ATOMS: atom_id res chain seq x y z
N ASP A 1 -18.81 -0.49 1.40
CA ASP A 1 -18.28 -0.84 0.09
C ASP A 1 -16.97 -0.11 -0.17
N PHE A 2 -15.90 -0.88 -0.41
CA PHE A 2 -14.55 -0.33 -0.61
C PHE A 2 -14.49 0.62 -1.81
N ALA A 3 -15.08 0.24 -2.94
CA ALA A 3 -15.01 1.04 -4.16
C ALA A 3 -15.68 2.40 -3.97
N ARG A 4 -16.81 2.42 -3.28
CA ARG A 4 -17.54 3.67 -2.98
C ARG A 4 -16.73 4.56 -2.05
N LEU A 5 -16.19 4.01 -0.96
CA LEU A 5 -15.39 4.78 -0.01
C LEU A 5 -14.12 5.32 -0.66
N ARG A 6 -13.46 4.52 -1.51
CA ARG A 6 -12.28 4.96 -2.24
C ARG A 6 -12.62 6.14 -3.15
N LYS A 7 -13.72 6.06 -3.89
CA LYS A 7 -14.17 7.12 -4.77
C LYS A 7 -14.45 8.41 -4.00
N GLU A 8 -15.14 8.29 -2.86
CA GLU A 8 -15.45 9.44 -2.01
C GLU A 8 -14.17 10.07 -1.46
N ASN A 9 -13.21 9.26 -1.01
CA ASN A 9 -11.95 9.75 -0.48
C ASN A 9 -11.11 10.47 -1.53
N LEU A 10 -11.05 9.92 -2.75
CA LEU A 10 -10.33 10.57 -3.84
C LEU A 10 -10.99 11.89 -4.25
N ALA A 11 -12.31 11.93 -4.27
CA ALA A 11 -13.04 13.16 -4.56
C ALA A 11 -12.79 14.22 -3.48
N ALA A 12 -12.78 13.82 -2.21
CA ALA A 12 -12.49 14.73 -1.11
C ALA A 12 -11.06 15.27 -1.21
N LEU A 13 -10.09 14.43 -1.58
CA LEU A 13 -8.71 14.85 -1.77
C LEU A 13 -8.60 15.86 -2.91
N GLN A 14 -9.26 15.60 -4.04
CA GLN A 14 -9.28 16.53 -5.18
C GLN A 14 -9.92 17.86 -4.81
N ALA A 15 -10.97 17.83 -4.00
CA ALA A 15 -11.68 19.03 -3.56
C ALA A 15 -10.81 19.97 -2.71
N LEU A 16 -9.75 19.46 -2.08
CA LEU A 16 -8.81 20.26 -1.32
C LEU A 16 -7.98 21.20 -2.20
N ASN A 17 -7.89 20.89 -3.49
CA ASN A 17 -7.15 21.70 -4.47
C ASN A 17 -5.73 22.02 -3.99
N LEU A 18 -4.97 20.99 -3.66
CA LEU A 18 -3.63 21.13 -3.12
C LEU A 18 -2.71 21.83 -4.10
N GLN A 19 -1.96 22.81 -3.59
CA GLN A 19 -0.94 23.54 -4.35
C GLN A 19 0.44 22.95 -4.04
N PRO A 20 1.46 23.21 -4.90
CA PRO A 20 2.81 22.66 -4.68
C PRO A 20 3.35 22.92 -3.27
N GLU A 21 3.10 24.09 -2.69
CA GLU A 21 3.56 24.44 -1.35
C GLU A 21 2.90 23.62 -0.24
N ASP A 22 1.71 23.07 -0.51
CA ASP A 22 0.99 22.26 0.49
C ASP A 22 1.72 20.95 0.77
N PHE A 23 2.44 20.41 -0.21
CA PHE A 23 3.12 19.12 -0.07
C PHE A 23 4.29 19.17 0.92
N THR A 24 4.75 20.35 1.27
CA THR A 24 5.80 20.53 2.28
C THR A 24 5.25 20.72 3.69
N ARG A 25 3.92 20.75 3.85
CA ARG A 25 3.31 20.86 5.17
C ARG A 25 3.68 19.67 6.03
N ARG A 26 3.92 19.94 7.31
CA ARG A 26 4.42 18.96 8.25
C ARG A 26 3.39 18.57 9.28
N GLY A 27 3.42 17.32 9.67
CA GLY A 27 2.65 16.79 10.78
C GLY A 27 3.55 15.92 11.64
N ARG A 28 3.07 15.56 12.82
CA ARG A 28 3.84 14.70 13.71
C ARG A 28 3.20 13.31 13.76
N HIS A 29 4.00 12.31 13.41
CA HIS A 29 3.62 10.92 13.57
C HIS A 29 4.15 10.39 14.91
N PRO A 30 3.35 9.62 15.67
CA PRO A 30 3.75 9.15 17.00
C PRO A 30 5.06 8.36 17.01
N ALA A 31 5.35 7.59 15.96
CA ALA A 31 6.55 6.76 15.89
C ALA A 31 7.65 7.36 15.01
N LEU A 32 7.27 8.10 13.95
CA LEU A 32 8.22 8.57 12.93
C LEU A 32 8.66 10.01 13.11
N GLY A 33 8.00 10.74 14.01
CA GLY A 33 8.31 12.16 14.22
C GLY A 33 7.68 13.04 13.16
N VAL A 34 8.42 14.06 12.71
CA VAL A 34 7.90 15.01 11.71
C VAL A 34 7.90 14.39 10.32
N VAL A 35 6.75 14.45 9.67
CA VAL A 35 6.57 13.97 8.30
C VAL A 35 5.88 15.03 7.47
N THR A 36 6.03 14.97 6.15
CA THR A 36 5.40 15.92 5.23
C THR A 36 4.14 15.32 4.62
N LEU A 37 3.28 16.20 4.08
CA LEU A 37 2.10 15.76 3.36
C LEU A 37 2.48 14.93 2.11
N ALA A 38 3.56 15.32 1.42
CA ALA A 38 4.05 14.55 0.26
C ALA A 38 4.40 13.13 0.67
N GLU A 39 5.10 12.96 1.80
CA GLU A 39 5.45 11.63 2.31
C GLU A 39 4.21 10.81 2.65
N LEU A 40 3.22 11.43 3.29
CA LEU A 40 1.97 10.76 3.66
C LEU A 40 1.21 10.27 2.43
N LEU A 41 1.07 11.12 1.41
CA LEU A 41 0.34 10.76 0.19
C LEU A 41 1.06 9.67 -0.60
N ALA A 42 2.38 9.75 -0.71
CA ALA A 42 3.18 8.71 -1.35
C ALA A 42 3.04 7.38 -0.61
N THR A 43 3.07 7.43 0.72
CA THR A 43 2.90 6.24 1.56
C THR A 43 1.52 5.63 1.38
N TRP A 44 0.48 6.45 1.25
CA TRP A 44 -0.87 5.95 1.00
C TRP A 44 -0.92 5.12 -0.27
N ALA A 45 -0.32 5.61 -1.36
CA ALA A 45 -0.27 4.87 -2.63
C ALA A 45 0.51 3.57 -2.49
N VAL A 46 1.68 3.60 -1.87
CA VAL A 46 2.53 2.41 -1.69
C VAL A 46 1.87 1.41 -0.74
N HIS A 47 1.15 1.89 0.26
CA HIS A 47 0.41 1.03 1.18
C HIS A 47 -0.63 0.17 0.45
N ASP A 48 -1.31 0.74 -0.54
CA ASP A 48 -2.22 -0.04 -1.39
C ASP A 48 -1.48 -1.16 -2.12
N LEU A 49 -0.29 -0.88 -2.64
CA LEU A 49 0.53 -1.88 -3.33
C LEU A 49 0.96 -3.00 -2.37
N THR A 50 1.20 -2.67 -1.10
CA THR A 50 1.50 -3.67 -0.08
C THR A 50 0.34 -4.64 0.09
N HIS A 51 -0.88 -4.14 0.11
CA HIS A 51 -2.05 -5.01 0.19
C HIS A 51 -2.26 -5.85 -1.07
N VAL A 52 -1.98 -5.30 -2.25
CA VAL A 52 -2.00 -6.07 -3.50
C VAL A 52 -0.99 -7.21 -3.43
N HIS A 53 0.19 -6.94 -2.89
CA HIS A 53 1.21 -7.97 -2.66
C HIS A 53 0.70 -9.07 -1.74
N GLN A 54 0.06 -8.71 -0.63
CA GLN A 54 -0.51 -9.66 0.32
C GLN A 54 -1.58 -10.54 -0.34
N LEU A 55 -2.46 -9.95 -1.15
CA LEU A 55 -3.47 -10.68 -1.90
C LEU A 55 -2.83 -11.66 -2.88
N SER A 56 -1.80 -11.23 -3.59
CA SER A 56 -1.06 -12.09 -4.52
C SER A 56 -0.45 -13.29 -3.81
N ARG A 57 0.10 -13.09 -2.61
CA ARG A 57 0.65 -14.18 -1.81
C ARG A 57 -0.42 -15.18 -1.39
N VAL A 58 -1.57 -14.69 -0.95
CA VAL A 58 -2.69 -15.57 -0.58
C VAL A 58 -3.14 -16.41 -1.76
N MET A 59 -3.30 -15.79 -2.92
CA MET A 59 -3.69 -16.50 -4.15
C MET A 59 -2.65 -17.53 -4.55
N ALA A 60 -1.37 -17.14 -4.54
CA ALA A 60 -0.27 -18.05 -4.90
C ALA A 60 -0.21 -19.24 -3.95
N TYR A 61 -0.45 -19.01 -2.67
CA TYR A 61 -0.41 -20.06 -1.65
C TYR A 61 -1.43 -21.17 -1.93
N GLN A 62 -2.56 -20.85 -2.57
CA GLN A 62 -3.56 -21.85 -2.95
C GLN A 62 -3.00 -22.88 -3.94
N TYR A 63 -1.97 -22.51 -4.69
CA TYR A 63 -1.37 -23.35 -5.73
C TYR A 63 -0.02 -23.94 -5.33
N ARG A 64 0.41 -23.75 -4.07
CA ARG A 64 1.76 -24.11 -3.64
C ARG A 64 2.12 -25.59 -3.87
N ASP A 65 1.15 -26.48 -3.73
CA ASP A 65 1.38 -27.91 -3.96
C ASP A 65 1.25 -28.25 -5.45
N ALA A 66 0.32 -27.59 -6.14
CA ALA A 66 0.08 -27.84 -7.55
C ALA A 66 1.29 -27.50 -8.42
N VAL A 67 2.09 -26.51 -8.03
CA VAL A 67 3.27 -26.11 -8.82
C VAL A 67 4.45 -27.08 -8.66
N GLY A 68 4.40 -27.96 -7.65
CA GLY A 68 5.45 -28.97 -7.44
C GLY A 68 6.83 -28.36 -7.27
N PRO A 69 7.85 -28.90 -7.97
CA PRO A 69 9.22 -28.44 -7.80
C PRO A 69 9.48 -27.01 -8.27
N TRP A 70 8.60 -26.42 -9.07
CA TRP A 70 8.76 -25.02 -9.49
C TRP A 70 8.61 -24.03 -8.35
N SER A 71 8.06 -24.46 -7.21
CA SER A 71 7.86 -23.55 -6.06
C SER A 71 9.14 -22.81 -5.67
N ALA A 72 10.32 -23.47 -5.82
CA ALA A 72 11.61 -22.88 -5.48
C ALA A 72 11.97 -21.67 -6.37
N TYR A 73 11.36 -21.57 -7.55
CA TYR A 73 11.63 -20.51 -8.52
C TYR A 73 10.57 -19.43 -8.55
N LEU A 74 9.53 -19.55 -7.74
CA LEU A 74 8.41 -18.62 -7.71
C LEU A 74 8.54 -17.71 -6.49
N GLY A 75 9.08 -16.51 -6.71
CA GLY A 75 9.39 -15.57 -5.63
C GLY A 75 8.21 -15.25 -4.73
N VAL A 76 7.00 -15.20 -5.29
CA VAL A 76 5.79 -14.90 -4.50
C VAL A 76 5.52 -15.96 -3.44
N LEU A 77 5.95 -17.20 -3.64
CA LEU A 77 5.82 -18.28 -2.65
C LEU A 77 6.95 -18.25 -1.61
N GLN A 78 8.06 -17.58 -1.92
CA GLN A 78 9.23 -17.47 -1.05
C GLN A 78 9.20 -16.20 -0.21
N CYS A 79 8.44 -15.21 -0.63
CA CYS A 79 8.42 -13.90 0.00
C CYS A 79 7.70 -13.96 1.34
N THR A 80 8.37 -13.49 2.38
CA THR A 80 7.80 -13.35 3.72
C THR A 80 7.52 -11.90 4.08
N GLY A 81 7.84 -10.97 3.16
CA GLY A 81 7.68 -9.55 3.38
C GLY A 81 6.22 -9.12 3.51
N HIS A 82 5.95 -8.31 4.50
CA HIS A 82 4.68 -7.62 4.68
C HIS A 82 4.95 -6.35 5.45
N SER A 83 4.10 -5.35 5.25
CA SER A 83 4.28 -4.12 6.00
C SER A 83 3.86 -4.30 7.45
N ALA A 84 4.59 -3.66 8.33
CA ALA A 84 4.12 -3.45 9.69
C ALA A 84 2.94 -2.48 9.66
N PRO A 85 1.99 -2.64 10.55
CA PRO A 85 0.85 -1.74 10.65
C PRO A 85 1.26 -0.31 11.04
#